data_87580306a3133d472c5e8d4ecbe53ab0
#
_entry.id   87580306a3133d472c5e8d4ecbe53ab0
#
_cell.length_a   1.000
_cell.length_b   1.000
_cell.length_c   1.000
_cell.angle_alpha   90.00
_cell.angle_beta   90.00
_cell.angle_gamma   90.00
#
_symmetry.space_group_name_H-M   'P 1'
#
loop_
_entity.id
_entity.type
_entity.pdbx_description
1 polymer ?
#
loop_
_entity_poly.entity_id
_entity_poly.type
_entity_poly.pdbx_seq_one_letter_code
_entity_poly.pdbx_strand_id
1 'polypeptide(L)'
;TQPNVDCYDKFHGDTQRQERNIADLMAKVPAGAQFIRLPETAVPGDYLEPGLSDVYSVGEPDAFWQELTDSLRSRHPEALLITGAGTIRRYPAGAQTETARPERFGDGYYDRFNTAVGLDSAGRMQLHHKGRLVIGVENTPTWVFDVMKFLVIDLGGTVGQIGKGLHGTAFEHNGVKTGPAICYEGLYGDFYGGFVRRGAQFMAIISNDGWWGDTPGYKHLFSISRLRAVEHRRAIARSANTGKSGFISAR
;
A
#
# COMPACT_ATOMS: atom_id res chain seq x y z
N THR A 1 11.31 -0.70 -7.58
CA THR A 1 11.10 -1.92 -8.39
C THR A 1 9.71 -1.92 -9.01
N GLN A 2 9.50 -2.66 -10.10
CA GLN A 2 8.24 -2.74 -10.85
C GLN A 2 7.96 -4.20 -11.21
N PRO A 3 7.00 -4.87 -10.52
CA PRO A 3 6.70 -6.28 -10.73
C PRO A 3 6.03 -6.61 -12.07
N ASN A 4 5.25 -5.67 -12.62
CA ASN A 4 4.46 -5.83 -13.84
C ASN A 4 3.46 -7.01 -13.79
N VAL A 5 2.82 -7.20 -12.64
CA VAL A 5 1.76 -8.19 -12.49
C VAL A 5 0.46 -7.60 -13.03
N ASP A 6 -0.28 -8.35 -13.83
CA ASP A 6 -1.61 -7.92 -14.28
C ASP A 6 -2.51 -7.62 -13.06
N CYS A 7 -3.27 -6.53 -13.12
CA CYS A 7 -4.06 -6.08 -11.97
C CYS A 7 -5.21 -7.03 -11.64
N TYR A 8 -5.73 -7.79 -12.62
CA TYR A 8 -6.78 -8.80 -12.40
C TYR A 8 -6.16 -10.10 -11.86
N ASP A 9 -5.03 -10.53 -12.41
CA ASP A 9 -4.32 -11.74 -11.95
C ASP A 9 -3.76 -11.57 -10.52
N LYS A 10 -3.52 -10.33 -10.11
CA LYS A 10 -2.91 -10.01 -8.82
C LYS A 10 -3.70 -10.53 -7.62
N PHE A 11 -5.02 -10.55 -7.71
CA PHE A 11 -5.91 -10.96 -6.62
C PHE A 11 -6.42 -12.40 -6.75
N HIS A 12 -6.27 -13.01 -7.93
CA HIS A 12 -6.76 -14.35 -8.24
C HIS A 12 -5.66 -15.30 -8.70
N GLY A 13 -4.43 -14.78 -8.89
CA GLY A 13 -3.30 -15.54 -9.39
C GLY A 13 -2.55 -16.31 -8.31
N ASP A 14 -1.48 -16.99 -8.75
CA ASP A 14 -0.58 -17.77 -7.89
C ASP A 14 0.22 -16.84 -6.95
N THR A 15 -0.13 -16.86 -5.68
CA THR A 15 0.53 -16.12 -4.59
C THR A 15 2.04 -16.44 -4.54
N GLN A 16 2.42 -17.69 -4.64
CA GLN A 16 3.84 -18.10 -4.60
C GLN A 16 4.63 -17.54 -5.78
N ARG A 17 3.99 -17.43 -6.95
CA ARG A 17 4.62 -16.79 -8.11
C ARG A 17 4.86 -15.31 -7.88
N GLN A 18 3.92 -14.61 -7.24
CA GLN A 18 4.07 -13.20 -6.90
C GLN A 18 5.18 -12.99 -5.86
N GLU A 19 5.23 -13.82 -4.83
CA GLU A 19 6.29 -13.82 -3.80
C GLU A 19 7.67 -14.04 -4.43
N ARG A 20 7.82 -15.06 -5.28
CA ARG A 20 9.08 -15.29 -6.03
C ARG A 20 9.49 -14.10 -6.87
N ASN A 21 8.53 -13.46 -7.57
CA ASN A 21 8.81 -12.27 -8.36
C ASN A 21 9.33 -11.11 -7.49
N ILE A 22 8.76 -10.93 -6.30
CA ILE A 22 9.24 -9.93 -5.33
C ILE A 22 10.65 -10.28 -4.84
N ALA A 23 10.91 -11.52 -4.48
CA ALA A 23 12.23 -11.98 -4.06
C ALA A 23 13.29 -11.75 -5.14
N ASP A 24 12.97 -12.04 -6.41
CA ASP A 24 13.83 -11.77 -7.56
C ASP A 24 14.12 -10.27 -7.78
N LEU A 25 13.11 -9.43 -7.53
CA LEU A 25 13.28 -7.98 -7.61
C LEU A 25 14.13 -7.44 -6.45
N MET A 26 13.95 -7.97 -5.25
CA MET A 26 14.79 -7.64 -4.09
C MET A 26 16.25 -8.03 -4.32
N ALA A 27 16.49 -9.18 -4.96
CA ALA A 27 17.84 -9.63 -5.29
C ALA A 27 18.60 -8.71 -6.28
N LYS A 28 17.85 -7.93 -7.09
CA LYS A 28 18.41 -6.98 -8.08
C LYS A 28 18.63 -5.58 -7.53
N VAL A 29 18.25 -5.33 -6.28
CA VAL A 29 18.46 -4.01 -5.66
C VAL A 29 19.97 -3.77 -5.47
N PRO A 30 20.51 -2.60 -5.88
CA PRO A 30 21.92 -2.29 -5.69
C PRO A 30 22.32 -2.26 -4.22
N ALA A 31 23.53 -2.67 -3.90
CA ALA A 31 24.11 -2.54 -2.58
C ALA A 31 24.11 -1.06 -2.13
N GLY A 32 23.91 -0.82 -0.82
CA GLY A 32 23.88 0.53 -0.24
C GLY A 32 22.58 1.29 -0.46
N ALA A 33 21.55 0.66 -1.00
CA ALA A 33 20.21 1.28 -1.05
C ALA A 33 19.70 1.53 0.36
N GLN A 34 19.35 2.77 0.68
CA GLN A 34 18.75 3.15 1.96
C GLN A 34 17.22 3.02 1.97
N PHE A 35 16.58 3.16 0.81
CA PHE A 35 15.14 3.02 0.64
C PHE A 35 14.84 2.16 -0.57
N ILE A 36 14.14 1.06 -0.34
CA ILE A 36 13.67 0.14 -1.38
C ILE A 36 12.17 0.29 -1.49
N ARG A 37 11.61 0.29 -2.70
CA ARG A 37 10.17 0.44 -2.89
C ARG A 37 9.61 -0.64 -3.80
N LEU A 38 8.53 -1.22 -3.32
CA LEU A 38 7.58 -2.03 -4.07
C LEU A 38 6.27 -1.23 -4.26
N PRO A 39 5.44 -1.56 -5.24
CA PRO A 39 4.22 -0.80 -5.49
C PRO A 39 3.09 -1.08 -4.47
N GLU A 40 1.96 -0.44 -4.71
CA GLU A 40 0.70 -0.65 -3.99
C GLU A 40 0.26 -2.11 -4.06
N THR A 41 -0.18 -2.66 -2.92
CA THR A 41 -0.60 -4.07 -2.78
C THR A 41 0.36 -5.07 -3.42
N ALA A 42 1.68 -4.81 -3.37
CA ALA A 42 2.68 -5.71 -3.95
C ALA A 42 2.75 -7.03 -3.20
N VAL A 43 2.67 -6.98 -1.89
CA VAL A 43 2.67 -8.18 -1.04
C VAL A 43 1.27 -8.79 -1.09
N PRO A 44 1.16 -10.06 -1.55
CA PRO A 44 -0.14 -10.71 -1.71
C PRO A 44 -0.74 -11.11 -0.36
N GLY A 45 -2.07 -11.12 -0.29
CA GLY A 45 -2.82 -11.49 0.92
C GLY A 45 -3.16 -10.31 1.83
N ASP A 46 -3.85 -10.63 2.92
CA ASP A 46 -4.20 -9.68 3.98
C ASP A 46 -3.51 -10.09 5.28
N TYR A 47 -2.84 -9.16 5.93
CA TYR A 47 -2.03 -9.39 7.12
C TYR A 47 -2.66 -8.77 8.36
N LEU A 48 -2.64 -9.51 9.46
CA LEU A 48 -3.03 -8.98 10.76
C LEU A 48 -2.00 -7.95 11.22
N GLU A 49 -2.45 -6.77 11.62
CA GLU A 49 -1.55 -5.72 12.09
C GLU A 49 -0.82 -6.12 13.36
N PRO A 50 0.48 -5.77 13.50
CA PRO A 50 1.24 -6.06 14.72
C PRO A 50 0.58 -5.45 15.96
N GLY A 51 0.57 -6.19 17.06
CA GLY A 51 0.06 -5.73 18.36
C GLY A 51 -1.42 -5.97 18.60
N LEU A 52 -2.15 -6.53 17.66
CA LEU A 52 -3.51 -7.03 17.85
C LEU A 52 -3.44 -8.56 17.94
N SER A 53 -3.26 -9.03 19.20
CA SER A 53 -2.89 -10.40 19.54
C SER A 53 -3.89 -11.47 19.15
N ASP A 54 -3.37 -12.58 18.84
CA ASP A 54 -3.51 -13.97 19.36
C ASP A 54 -4.60 -14.87 18.85
N VAL A 55 -5.53 -14.55 17.98
CA VAL A 55 -6.61 -15.53 17.76
C VAL A 55 -6.87 -15.87 16.31
N TYR A 56 -6.32 -15.67 15.31
CA TYR A 56 -6.47 -16.33 13.99
C TYR A 56 -5.38 -15.87 13.00
N SER A 57 -4.34 -16.69 12.85
CA SER A 57 -3.55 -16.74 11.62
C SER A 57 -4.43 -17.29 10.49
N VAL A 58 -4.90 -16.42 9.64
CA VAL A 58 -5.45 -16.84 8.35
C VAL A 58 -4.26 -17.12 7.44
N GLY A 59 -3.84 -18.39 7.33
CA GLY A 59 -2.72 -18.85 6.53
C GLY A 59 -1.39 -18.18 6.94
N GLU A 60 -0.27 -18.78 6.77
CA GLU A 60 1.03 -18.25 7.23
C GLU A 60 1.46 -16.92 6.52
N PRO A 61 0.82 -15.76 6.79
CA PRO A 61 1.24 -14.49 6.19
C PRO A 61 2.57 -14.01 6.77
N ASP A 62 2.94 -14.51 7.94
CA ASP A 62 4.19 -14.15 8.63
C ASP A 62 5.43 -14.73 7.94
N ALA A 63 5.31 -15.85 7.24
CA ALA A 63 6.44 -16.48 6.56
C ALA A 63 7.05 -15.56 5.48
N PHE A 64 6.22 -14.92 4.66
CA PHE A 64 6.73 -14.04 3.61
C PHE A 64 7.30 -12.73 4.17
N TRP A 65 6.70 -12.17 5.22
CA TRP A 65 7.29 -11.01 5.92
C TRP A 65 8.63 -11.36 6.58
N GLN A 66 8.75 -12.58 7.10
CA GLN A 66 10.02 -13.07 7.64
C GLN A 66 11.07 -13.22 6.53
N GLU A 67 10.70 -13.78 5.37
CA GLU A 67 11.58 -13.88 4.20
C GLU A 67 12.07 -12.49 3.73
N LEU A 68 11.18 -11.50 3.65
CA LEU A 68 11.54 -10.12 3.32
C LEU A 68 12.49 -9.52 4.35
N THR A 69 12.25 -9.76 5.64
CA THR A 69 13.12 -9.31 6.73
C THR A 69 14.51 -9.94 6.63
N ASP A 70 14.59 -11.22 6.38
CA ASP A 70 15.85 -11.95 6.24
C ASP A 70 16.62 -11.51 4.97
N SER A 71 15.91 -11.22 3.89
CA SER A 71 16.49 -10.63 2.68
C SER A 71 17.06 -9.22 2.95
N LEU A 72 16.34 -8.38 3.71
CA LEU A 72 16.85 -7.08 4.13
C LEU A 72 18.09 -7.23 5.02
N ARG A 73 18.00 -8.07 6.05
CA ARG A 73 19.10 -8.29 7.01
C ARG A 73 20.39 -8.76 6.33
N SER A 74 20.26 -9.66 5.36
CA SER A 74 21.43 -10.25 4.69
C SER A 74 22.02 -9.37 3.59
N ARG A 75 21.21 -8.58 2.88
CA ARG A 75 21.64 -7.87 1.67
C ARG A 75 21.59 -6.35 1.80
N HIS A 76 20.66 -5.82 2.60
CA HIS A 76 20.39 -4.39 2.72
C HIS A 76 20.10 -3.99 4.18
N PRO A 77 21.02 -4.26 5.13
CA PRO A 77 20.76 -4.09 6.57
C PRO A 77 20.39 -2.65 6.96
N GLU A 78 20.85 -1.68 6.19
CA GLU A 78 20.58 -0.25 6.41
C GLU A 78 19.36 0.27 5.59
N ALA A 79 18.59 -0.60 4.95
CA ALA A 79 17.48 -0.17 4.13
C ALA A 79 16.13 -0.23 4.86
N LEU A 80 15.24 0.70 4.50
CA LEU A 80 13.80 0.59 4.74
C LEU A 80 13.12 0.14 3.45
N LEU A 81 12.44 -1.00 3.50
CA LEU A 81 11.53 -1.44 2.44
C LEU A 81 10.17 -0.76 2.63
N ILE A 82 9.69 -0.04 1.62
CA ILE A 82 8.36 0.55 1.57
C ILE A 82 7.56 -0.22 0.53
N THR A 83 6.49 -0.87 0.96
CA THR A 83 5.65 -1.72 0.11
C THR A 83 4.18 -1.52 0.41
N GLY A 84 3.29 -1.91 -0.51
CA GLY A 84 1.86 -1.96 -0.26
C GLY A 84 1.40 -3.37 0.07
N ALA A 85 0.48 -3.48 1.02
CA ALA A 85 -0.17 -4.73 1.41
C ALA A 85 -1.63 -4.47 1.84
N GLY A 86 -2.45 -5.51 1.82
CA GLY A 86 -3.69 -5.53 2.58
C GLY A 86 -3.38 -5.75 4.06
N THR A 87 -4.05 -5.02 4.96
CA THR A 87 -3.94 -5.28 6.39
C THR A 87 -5.30 -5.39 7.05
N ILE A 88 -5.37 -6.10 8.15
CA ILE A 88 -6.57 -6.31 8.95
C ILE A 88 -6.34 -5.79 10.37
N ARG A 89 -7.24 -4.93 10.81
CA ARG A 89 -7.32 -4.51 12.21
C ARG A 89 -8.59 -5.04 12.84
N ARG A 90 -8.46 -5.67 13.98
CA ARG A 90 -9.58 -6.19 14.75
C ARG A 90 -10.01 -5.22 15.84
N TYR A 91 -11.29 -5.30 16.20
CA TYR A 91 -11.89 -4.50 17.26
C TYR A 91 -12.76 -5.37 18.14
N PRO A 92 -12.73 -5.18 19.47
CA PRO A 92 -13.75 -5.76 20.35
C PRO A 92 -15.11 -5.12 20.06
N ALA A 93 -16.17 -5.79 20.46
CA ALA A 93 -17.52 -5.26 20.36
C ALA A 93 -17.64 -3.89 21.07
N GLY A 94 -18.23 -2.92 20.40
CA GLY A 94 -18.38 -1.54 20.89
C GLY A 94 -17.21 -0.59 20.57
N ALA A 95 -16.09 -1.09 20.02
CA ALA A 95 -14.96 -0.26 19.58
C ALA A 95 -14.77 -0.23 18.05
N GLN A 96 -15.70 -0.84 17.30
CA GLN A 96 -15.65 -0.92 15.84
C GLN A 96 -15.86 0.44 15.17
N THR A 97 -15.25 0.60 14.00
CA THR A 97 -15.48 1.75 13.11
C THR A 97 -16.78 1.57 12.29
N GLU A 98 -17.18 2.62 11.57
CA GLU A 98 -18.35 2.55 10.67
C GLU A 98 -18.12 1.58 9.48
N THR A 99 -16.88 1.30 9.12
CA THR A 99 -16.51 0.41 8.01
C THR A 99 -16.23 -1.02 8.46
N ALA A 100 -16.16 -1.24 9.78
CA ALA A 100 -15.82 -2.53 10.35
C ALA A 100 -16.93 -3.58 10.11
N ARG A 101 -16.50 -4.78 9.80
CA ARG A 101 -17.34 -5.93 9.52
C ARG A 101 -17.34 -6.88 10.72
N PRO A 102 -18.45 -7.54 11.02
CA PRO A 102 -18.46 -8.57 12.05
C PRO A 102 -17.54 -9.73 11.64
N GLU A 103 -16.84 -10.29 12.59
CA GLU A 103 -16.10 -11.53 12.40
C GLU A 103 -17.08 -12.68 12.14
N ARG A 104 -16.64 -13.66 11.34
CA ARG A 104 -17.46 -14.84 11.03
C ARG A 104 -17.70 -15.72 12.25
N PHE A 105 -16.75 -15.70 13.19
CA PHE A 105 -16.78 -16.47 14.41
C PHE A 105 -16.38 -15.57 15.58
N GLY A 106 -17.21 -15.47 16.61
CA GLY A 106 -17.01 -14.59 17.77
C GLY A 106 -17.81 -13.30 17.70
N ASP A 107 -17.59 -12.43 18.69
CA ASP A 107 -18.31 -11.15 18.86
C ASP A 107 -17.48 -9.94 18.40
N GLY A 108 -16.35 -10.20 17.72
CA GLY A 108 -15.41 -9.18 17.25
C GLY A 108 -15.81 -8.56 15.92
N TYR A 109 -15.11 -7.48 15.58
CA TYR A 109 -15.22 -6.77 14.30
C TYR A 109 -13.84 -6.58 13.70
N TYR A 110 -13.78 -6.38 12.40
CA TYR A 110 -12.52 -6.08 11.71
C TYR A 110 -12.70 -5.10 10.56
N ASP A 111 -11.68 -4.28 10.34
CA ASP A 111 -11.50 -3.53 9.10
C ASP A 111 -10.38 -4.14 8.26
N ARG A 112 -10.54 -4.04 6.95
CA ARG A 112 -9.46 -4.24 5.99
C ARG A 112 -8.97 -2.88 5.50
N PHE A 113 -7.66 -2.72 5.38
CA PHE A 113 -7.04 -1.50 4.89
C PHE A 113 -6.15 -1.78 3.68
N ASN A 114 -6.09 -0.81 2.78
CA ASN A 114 -5.00 -0.68 1.82
C ASN A 114 -3.88 0.08 2.53
N THR A 115 -2.75 -0.56 2.75
CA THR A 115 -1.71 -0.07 3.66
C THR A 115 -0.35 0.02 2.99
N ALA A 116 0.34 1.14 3.18
CA ALA A 116 1.77 1.20 2.98
C ALA A 116 2.47 0.70 4.24
N VAL A 117 3.41 -0.21 4.06
CA VAL A 117 4.22 -0.82 5.13
C VAL A 117 5.67 -0.43 4.93
N GLY A 118 6.29 0.14 5.96
CA GLY A 118 7.73 0.34 6.06
C GLY A 118 8.33 -0.77 6.90
N LEU A 119 9.16 -1.64 6.33
CA LEU A 119 9.81 -2.77 7.01
C LEU A 119 11.31 -2.56 7.05
N ASP A 120 11.93 -2.67 8.22
CA ASP A 120 13.37 -2.65 8.38
C ASP A 120 13.99 -4.04 8.59
N SER A 121 15.31 -4.12 8.59
CA SER A 121 16.07 -5.36 8.76
C SER A 121 15.94 -6.01 10.14
N ALA A 122 15.39 -5.29 11.12
CA ALA A 122 15.04 -5.83 12.43
C ALA A 122 13.63 -6.40 12.50
N GLY A 123 12.86 -6.32 11.40
CA GLY A 123 11.46 -6.76 11.34
C GLY A 123 10.47 -5.75 11.92
N ARG A 124 10.90 -4.53 12.21
CA ARG A 124 10.00 -3.48 12.71
C ARG A 124 9.18 -2.91 11.56
N MET A 125 7.88 -2.74 11.78
CA MET A 125 6.95 -2.23 10.79
C MET A 125 6.41 -0.86 11.17
N GLN A 126 6.30 0.03 10.17
CA GLN A 126 5.58 1.29 10.23
C GLN A 126 4.42 1.22 9.25
N LEU A 127 3.23 1.65 9.64
CA LEU A 127 2.01 1.51 8.85
C LEU A 127 1.42 2.87 8.49
N HIS A 128 0.98 3.00 7.25
CA HIS A 128 0.16 4.10 6.78
C HIS A 128 -1.04 3.54 6.03
N HIS A 129 -2.24 3.69 6.59
CA HIS A 129 -3.48 3.29 5.93
C HIS A 129 -3.93 4.35 4.94
N LYS A 130 -4.36 3.91 3.77
CA LYS A 130 -4.85 4.80 2.71
C LYS A 130 -5.97 5.71 3.22
N GLY A 131 -5.74 7.00 3.18
CA GLY A 131 -6.67 8.02 3.70
C GLY A 131 -7.56 8.64 2.63
N ARG A 132 -7.24 8.45 1.34
CA ARG A 132 -8.04 8.91 0.20
C ARG A 132 -8.36 7.73 -0.70
N LEU A 133 -9.55 7.19 -0.48
CA LEU A 133 -10.05 6.01 -1.19
C LEU A 133 -10.54 6.39 -2.59
N VAL A 134 -10.44 5.45 -3.52
CA VAL A 134 -10.99 5.60 -4.88
C VAL A 134 -12.51 5.49 -4.82
N ILE A 135 -13.18 6.56 -5.22
CA ILE A 135 -14.65 6.63 -5.24
C ILE A 135 -15.18 5.60 -6.25
N GLY A 136 -16.17 4.83 -5.83
CA GLY A 136 -16.81 3.82 -6.67
C GLY A 136 -16.11 2.45 -6.67
N VAL A 137 -14.90 2.34 -6.12
CA VAL A 137 -14.15 1.08 -6.03
C VAL A 137 -13.87 0.70 -4.58
N GLU A 138 -13.18 1.57 -3.84
CA GLU A 138 -12.78 1.33 -2.45
C GLU A 138 -13.77 1.94 -1.44
N ASN A 139 -14.65 2.81 -1.88
CA ASN A 139 -15.63 3.52 -1.04
C ASN A 139 -17.00 3.53 -1.71
N THR A 140 -17.60 2.36 -1.85
CA THR A 140 -18.96 2.23 -2.35
C THR A 140 -19.86 1.70 -1.25
N PRO A 141 -20.90 2.46 -0.84
CA PRO A 141 -21.88 1.99 0.13
C PRO A 141 -22.53 0.69 -0.34
N THR A 142 -22.76 -0.25 0.56
CA THR A 142 -23.32 -1.58 0.23
C THR A 142 -24.66 -1.51 -0.50
N TRP A 143 -25.50 -0.53 -0.21
CA TRP A 143 -26.79 -0.35 -0.90
C TRP A 143 -26.63 0.03 -2.38
N VAL A 144 -25.56 0.71 -2.76
CA VAL A 144 -25.26 1.04 -4.17
C VAL A 144 -24.89 -0.23 -4.93
N PHE A 145 -24.19 -1.17 -4.28
CA PHE A 145 -23.90 -2.47 -4.85
C PHE A 145 -25.15 -3.26 -5.21
N ASP A 146 -26.14 -3.27 -4.32
CA ASP A 146 -27.37 -4.01 -4.55
C ASP A 146 -28.16 -3.48 -5.76
N VAL A 147 -28.07 -2.18 -6.02
CA VAL A 147 -28.69 -1.53 -7.18
C VAL A 147 -27.84 -1.70 -8.45
N MET A 148 -26.51 -1.73 -8.33
CA MET A 148 -25.58 -1.73 -9.47
C MET A 148 -24.99 -3.11 -9.81
N LYS A 149 -25.49 -4.19 -9.25
CA LYS A 149 -25.04 -5.58 -9.51
C LYS A 149 -24.91 -5.94 -10.99
N PHE A 150 -25.67 -5.28 -11.86
CA PHE A 150 -25.64 -5.48 -13.30
C PHE A 150 -24.61 -4.60 -14.05
N LEU A 151 -24.00 -3.62 -13.38
CA LEU A 151 -23.08 -2.65 -13.97
C LEU A 151 -21.67 -2.73 -13.38
N VAL A 152 -21.51 -3.48 -12.30
CA VAL A 152 -20.21 -3.61 -11.63
C VAL A 152 -19.35 -4.57 -12.45
N ILE A 153 -18.40 -4.01 -13.17
CA ILE A 153 -17.25 -4.74 -13.67
C ILE A 153 -16.60 -5.37 -12.44
N ASP A 154 -16.42 -6.68 -12.48
CA ASP A 154 -15.72 -7.43 -11.42
C ASP A 154 -14.28 -6.93 -11.32
N LEU A 155 -14.06 -5.97 -10.43
CA LEU A 155 -12.77 -5.31 -10.19
C LEU A 155 -11.88 -6.13 -9.24
N GLY A 156 -11.97 -7.46 -9.31
CA GLY A 156 -10.99 -8.34 -8.69
C GLY A 156 -11.00 -8.29 -7.15
N GLY A 157 -12.11 -8.65 -6.54
CA GLY A 157 -12.13 -9.16 -5.15
C GLY A 157 -12.08 -8.17 -3.99
N THR A 158 -11.92 -6.85 -4.21
CA THR A 158 -11.98 -5.84 -3.13
C THR A 158 -13.08 -4.82 -3.33
N VAL A 159 -14.21 -5.27 -3.80
CA VAL A 159 -15.39 -4.43 -3.91
C VAL A 159 -16.09 -4.39 -2.55
N GLY A 160 -15.96 -3.27 -1.84
CA GLY A 160 -16.56 -3.06 -0.52
C GLY A 160 -15.94 -1.86 0.19
N GLN A 161 -16.56 -1.41 1.25
CA GLN A 161 -15.94 -0.42 2.12
C GLN A 161 -14.71 -1.02 2.78
N ILE A 162 -13.56 -0.38 2.57
CA ILE A 162 -12.34 -0.66 3.33
C ILE A 162 -12.15 0.45 4.36
N GLY A 163 -11.42 0.14 5.43
CA GLY A 163 -11.08 1.09 6.46
C GLY A 163 -10.27 2.26 5.89
N LYS A 164 -10.45 3.44 6.45
CA LYS A 164 -9.84 4.67 5.99
C LYS A 164 -8.85 5.21 7.02
N GLY A 165 -7.63 5.50 6.58
CA GLY A 165 -6.65 6.23 7.37
C GLY A 165 -7.07 7.69 7.59
N LEU A 166 -6.93 8.18 8.81
CA LEU A 166 -7.32 9.56 9.15
C LEU A 166 -6.28 10.59 8.67
N HIS A 167 -5.00 10.22 8.74
CA HIS A 167 -3.88 11.13 8.48
C HIS A 167 -2.77 10.44 7.69
N GLY A 168 -2.01 11.23 6.93
CA GLY A 168 -0.78 10.75 6.32
C GLY A 168 0.28 10.49 7.39
N THR A 169 0.73 9.24 7.55
CA THR A 169 1.80 8.87 8.49
C THR A 169 3.13 8.90 7.75
N ALA A 170 4.08 9.73 8.20
CA ALA A 170 5.43 9.71 7.67
C ALA A 170 6.24 8.57 8.31
N PHE A 171 6.98 7.82 7.50
CA PHE A 171 7.91 6.81 7.97
C PHE A 171 9.26 7.44 8.29
N GLU A 172 9.93 6.96 9.32
CA GLU A 172 11.24 7.43 9.72
C GLU A 172 12.25 6.27 9.70
N HIS A 173 13.40 6.50 9.09
CA HIS A 173 14.48 5.54 9.04
C HIS A 173 15.83 6.26 8.99
N ASN A 174 16.74 5.93 9.91
CA ASN A 174 18.07 6.53 10.02
C ASN A 174 18.04 8.08 9.96
N GLY A 175 17.09 8.71 10.66
CA GLY A 175 16.94 10.17 10.71
C GLY A 175 16.32 10.81 9.47
N VAL A 176 15.92 10.01 8.48
CA VAL A 176 15.24 10.48 7.27
C VAL A 176 13.77 10.13 7.32
N LYS A 177 12.90 11.15 7.11
CA LYS A 177 11.44 10.95 7.04
C LYS A 177 10.96 10.93 5.58
N THR A 178 10.08 9.99 5.28
CA THR A 178 9.43 9.86 3.97
C THR A 178 7.92 9.75 4.10
N GLY A 179 7.20 10.33 3.14
CA GLY A 179 5.74 10.20 3.06
C GLY A 179 5.35 9.07 2.10
N PRO A 180 4.81 7.94 2.59
CA PRO A 180 4.41 6.81 1.77
C PRO A 180 3.00 7.02 1.21
N ALA A 181 2.83 7.89 0.22
CA ALA A 181 1.52 8.13 -0.38
C ALA A 181 1.08 6.96 -1.28
N ILE A 182 -0.18 6.55 -1.14
CA ILE A 182 -0.75 5.42 -1.87
C ILE A 182 -1.60 5.94 -3.04
N CYS A 183 -1.15 5.69 -4.28
CA CYS A 183 -1.90 5.85 -5.53
C CYS A 183 -2.69 7.17 -5.59
N TYR A 184 -4.01 7.09 -5.41
CA TYR A 184 -4.99 8.17 -5.50
C TYR A 184 -4.77 9.31 -4.48
N GLU A 185 -4.06 9.07 -3.38
CA GLU A 185 -3.71 10.11 -2.40
C GLU A 185 -2.88 11.23 -3.01
N GLY A 186 -2.11 10.94 -4.05
CA GLY A 186 -1.33 11.94 -4.79
C GLY A 186 -2.19 13.00 -5.50
N LEU A 187 -3.49 12.76 -5.72
CA LEU A 187 -4.41 13.73 -6.30
C LEU A 187 -4.76 14.86 -5.32
N TYR A 188 -4.75 14.59 -4.03
CA TYR A 188 -5.19 15.50 -2.98
C TYR A 188 -3.99 16.27 -2.38
N GLY A 189 -3.73 17.48 -2.87
CA GLY A 189 -2.58 18.29 -2.46
C GLY A 189 -2.56 18.61 -0.97
N ASP A 190 -3.71 18.86 -0.35
CA ASP A 190 -3.84 19.11 1.09
C ASP A 190 -3.45 17.88 1.94
N PHE A 191 -3.93 16.70 1.55
CA PHE A 191 -3.60 15.45 2.21
C PHE A 191 -2.12 15.10 2.02
N TYR A 192 -1.62 15.23 0.78
CA TYR A 192 -0.22 15.03 0.44
C TYR A 192 0.69 15.98 1.24
N GLY A 193 0.31 17.25 1.34
CA GLY A 193 0.99 18.26 2.16
C GLY A 193 1.02 17.90 3.65
N GLY A 194 0.09 17.06 4.11
CA GLY A 194 0.08 16.51 5.47
C GLY A 194 1.33 15.71 5.81
N PHE A 195 1.85 14.90 4.89
CA PHE A 195 3.12 14.20 5.08
C PHE A 195 4.30 15.17 5.23
N VAL A 196 4.32 16.21 4.39
CA VAL A 196 5.38 17.23 4.41
C VAL A 196 5.36 18.01 5.72
N ARG A 197 4.17 18.42 6.20
CA ARG A 197 4.02 19.09 7.51
C ARG A 197 4.47 18.21 8.68
N ARG A 198 4.42 16.88 8.54
CA ARG A 198 4.95 15.90 9.52
C ARG A 198 6.43 15.60 9.33
N GLY A 199 7.11 16.35 8.46
CA GLY A 199 8.55 16.31 8.30
C GLY A 199 9.05 15.43 7.16
N ALA A 200 8.21 14.94 6.27
CA ALA A 200 8.67 14.17 5.11
C ALA A 200 9.65 14.99 4.25
N GLN A 201 10.85 14.48 4.07
CA GLN A 201 11.95 15.10 3.32
C GLN A 201 11.87 14.72 1.84
N PHE A 202 11.30 13.58 1.54
CA PHE A 202 10.92 13.15 0.20
C PHE A 202 9.63 12.31 0.27
N MET A 203 9.04 12.00 -0.88
CA MET A 203 7.82 11.21 -0.94
C MET A 203 8.06 9.88 -1.65
N ALA A 204 7.51 8.82 -1.10
CA ALA A 204 7.49 7.49 -1.70
C ALA A 204 6.06 7.21 -2.21
N ILE A 205 5.80 7.39 -3.49
CA ILE A 205 4.49 7.04 -4.05
C ILE A 205 4.51 5.58 -4.47
N ILE A 206 3.58 4.80 -3.93
CA ILE A 206 3.30 3.43 -4.34
C ILE A 206 1.94 3.38 -5.05
N SER A 207 1.87 2.71 -6.20
CA SER A 207 0.67 2.77 -7.05
C SER A 207 0.44 1.47 -7.83
N ASN A 208 -0.81 1.24 -8.19
CA ASN A 208 -1.20 0.20 -9.15
C ASN A 208 -1.97 0.85 -10.30
N ASP A 209 -1.24 1.28 -11.33
CA ASP A 209 -1.80 2.01 -12.46
C ASP A 209 -2.50 1.10 -13.48
N GLY A 210 -2.42 -0.21 -13.33
CA GLY A 210 -2.98 -1.20 -14.27
C GLY A 210 -4.49 -1.08 -14.47
N TRP A 211 -5.19 -0.58 -13.47
CA TRP A 211 -6.65 -0.35 -13.54
C TRP A 211 -7.06 0.63 -14.64
N TRP A 212 -6.14 1.48 -15.08
CA TRP A 212 -6.39 2.43 -16.16
C TRP A 212 -6.26 1.83 -17.56
N GLY A 213 -5.74 0.59 -17.67
CA GLY A 213 -5.47 -0.04 -18.96
C GLY A 213 -4.66 0.86 -19.91
N ASP A 214 -4.94 0.81 -21.20
CA ASP A 214 -4.31 1.69 -22.22
C ASP A 214 -5.05 3.03 -22.36
N THR A 215 -5.45 3.64 -21.25
CA THR A 215 -6.06 4.97 -21.23
C THR A 215 -5.06 6.04 -20.78
N PRO A 216 -5.35 7.35 -20.99
CA PRO A 216 -4.49 8.42 -20.47
C PRO A 216 -4.38 8.49 -18.94
N GLY A 217 -5.19 7.74 -18.18
CA GLY A 217 -5.30 7.84 -16.73
C GLY A 217 -3.97 7.68 -15.99
N TYR A 218 -3.17 6.66 -16.33
CA TYR A 218 -1.86 6.44 -15.72
C TYR A 218 -0.85 7.57 -16.04
N LYS A 219 -0.97 8.21 -17.21
CA LYS A 219 -0.14 9.37 -17.60
C LYS A 219 -0.53 10.60 -16.76
N HIS A 220 -1.82 10.78 -16.50
CA HIS A 220 -2.31 11.86 -15.65
C HIS A 220 -1.83 11.69 -14.20
N LEU A 221 -1.91 10.47 -13.63
CA LEU A 221 -1.39 10.20 -12.30
C LEU A 221 0.10 10.53 -12.17
N PHE A 222 0.89 10.19 -13.18
CA PHE A 222 2.31 10.54 -13.21
C PHE A 222 2.53 12.06 -13.33
N SER A 223 1.74 12.75 -14.16
CA SER A 223 1.81 14.21 -14.32
C SER A 223 1.43 14.95 -13.05
N ILE A 224 0.42 14.47 -12.33
CA ILE A 224 0.03 15.02 -11.03
C ILE A 224 1.14 14.76 -10.00
N SER A 225 1.81 13.62 -10.02
CA SER A 225 2.98 13.39 -9.16
C SER A 225 4.07 14.47 -9.40
N ARG A 226 4.31 14.86 -10.67
CA ARG A 226 5.22 15.98 -10.98
C ARG A 226 4.76 17.30 -10.39
N LEU A 227 3.45 17.60 -10.50
CA LEU A 227 2.87 18.78 -9.88
C LEU A 227 3.07 18.79 -8.36
N ARG A 228 2.83 17.64 -7.69
CA ARG A 228 3.07 17.49 -6.24
C ARG A 228 4.53 17.74 -5.85
N ALA A 229 5.48 17.27 -6.66
CA ALA A 229 6.90 17.49 -6.41
C ALA A 229 7.24 18.99 -6.37
N VAL A 230 6.73 19.76 -7.33
CA VAL A 230 6.95 21.21 -7.43
C VAL A 230 6.20 21.95 -6.32
N GLU A 231 4.90 21.66 -6.13
CA GLU A 231 4.04 22.31 -5.13
C GLU A 231 4.60 22.19 -3.71
N HIS A 232 5.06 21.01 -3.34
CA HIS A 232 5.57 20.76 -1.99
C HIS A 232 7.08 20.82 -1.86
N ARG A 233 7.81 21.08 -2.94
CA ARG A 233 9.27 21.13 -2.99
C ARG A 233 9.91 19.88 -2.38
N ARG A 234 9.36 18.70 -2.75
CA ARG A 234 9.86 17.40 -2.30
C ARG A 234 10.07 16.49 -3.50
N ALA A 235 11.25 15.90 -3.57
CA ALA A 235 11.52 14.85 -4.55
C ALA A 235 10.57 13.68 -4.31
N ILE A 236 10.20 13.01 -5.39
CA ILE A 236 9.32 11.85 -5.34
C ILE A 236 10.04 10.66 -5.93
N ALA A 237 9.95 9.55 -5.24
CA ALA A 237 10.30 8.26 -5.76
C ALA A 237 9.02 7.45 -5.93
N ARG A 238 8.61 7.21 -7.18
CA ARG A 238 7.37 6.52 -7.53
C ARG A 238 7.65 5.08 -7.94
N SER A 239 6.92 4.15 -7.37
CA SER A 239 6.90 2.74 -7.75
C SER A 239 5.47 2.35 -8.14
N ALA A 240 5.28 1.94 -9.38
CA ALA A 240 4.01 1.45 -9.91
C ALA A 240 4.13 -0.05 -10.22
N ASN A 241 3.06 -0.81 -10.00
CA ASN A 241 3.01 -2.22 -10.39
C ASN A 241 3.08 -2.33 -11.92
N THR A 242 2.13 -1.74 -12.60
CA THR A 242 2.14 -1.44 -14.03
C THR A 242 2.06 0.08 -14.20
N GLY A 243 2.44 0.64 -15.35
CA GLY A 243 2.44 2.07 -15.58
C GLY A 243 3.82 2.70 -15.45
N LYS A 244 3.94 3.88 -14.82
CA LYS A 244 5.19 4.65 -14.79
C LYS A 244 5.82 4.70 -13.41
N SER A 245 7.00 4.07 -13.28
CA SER A 245 7.90 4.22 -12.13
C SER A 245 9.01 5.21 -12.44
N GLY A 246 9.58 5.85 -11.43
CA GLY A 246 10.71 6.75 -11.61
C GLY A 246 10.97 7.68 -10.43
N PHE A 247 11.98 8.52 -10.62
CA PHE A 247 12.32 9.59 -9.70
C PHE A 247 11.90 10.93 -10.29
N ILE A 248 11.29 11.79 -9.50
CA ILE A 248 10.81 13.10 -9.89
C ILE A 248 11.51 14.13 -9.02
N SER A 249 12.24 15.06 -9.66
CA SER A 249 12.88 16.16 -8.97
C SER A 249 11.82 17.15 -8.41
N ALA A 250 12.19 17.85 -7.35
CA ALA A 250 11.41 18.98 -6.81
C ALA A 250 11.58 20.30 -7.62
N ARG A 251 12.32 20.24 -8.73
CA ARG A 251 12.66 21.38 -9.62
C ARG A 251 12.11 21.16 -11.01
#